data_b44be40fb29e949d9daa2111af7fa291
#
_entry.id   b44be40fb29e949d9daa2111af7fa291
#
_cell.length_a   1.000
_cell.length_b   1.000
_cell.length_c   1.000
_cell.angle_alpha   90.00
_cell.angle_beta   90.00
_cell.angle_gamma   90.00
#
_symmetry.space_group_name_H-M   'P 1'
#
loop_
_entity.id
_entity.type
_entity.pdbx_description
1 polymer ?
#
loop_
_entity_poly.entity_id
_entity_poly.type
_entity_poly.pdbx_seq_one_letter_code
_entity_poly.pdbx_strand_id
1 'polypeptide(L)' 'MSDQQATGTSDPTYDVISVVYHALHGAETIQKYLDDATTDDDLRTYFQQVQQGYRRAAEMGKQLVVQRIEHEH' A
#
# COMPACT_ATOMS: atom_id res chain seq x y z
N MET A 1 5.47 -0.12 15.54
CA MET A 1 5.17 -0.32 16.00
C MET A 1 4.46 -0.76 16.88
N SER A 2 4.55 -0.95 17.44
CA SER A 2 3.82 -1.53 18.50
C SER A 2 2.70 -0.70 19.03
N ASP A 3 2.44 0.36 18.40
CA ASP A 3 1.35 1.23 18.82
C ASP A 3 0.03 0.51 18.80
N GLN A 4 -0.14 -0.41 17.88
CA GLN A 4 -1.38 -1.14 17.79
C GLN A 4 -1.58 -1.99 19.04
N GLN A 5 -0.49 -2.53 19.53
CA GLN A 5 -0.59 -3.33 20.74
C GLN A 5 -0.97 -2.48 21.93
N ALA A 6 -0.59 -1.21 21.88
CA ALA A 6 -0.95 -0.33 22.99
C ALA A 6 -2.44 -0.17 23.13
N THR A 7 -3.19 -0.38 22.07
CA THR A 7 -4.65 -0.32 22.15
C THR A 7 -5.26 -1.59 22.70
N GLY A 8 -4.47 -2.63 22.83
CA GLY A 8 -4.98 -3.91 23.29
C GLY A 8 -5.78 -4.67 22.28
N THR A 9 -5.77 -4.22 21.03
CA THR A 9 -6.56 -4.85 19.98
C THR A 9 -5.63 -5.46 18.96
N SER A 10 -5.88 -6.71 18.61
CA SER A 10 -5.13 -7.39 17.58
C SER A 10 -6.12 -7.78 16.49
N ASP A 11 -6.01 -7.12 15.34
CA ASP A 11 -6.94 -7.34 14.24
C ASP A 11 -6.18 -7.41 12.93
N PRO A 12 -5.73 -8.61 12.55
CA PRO A 12 -4.95 -8.74 11.32
C PRO A 12 -5.69 -8.28 10.07
N THR A 13 -7.00 -8.43 10.03
CA THR A 13 -7.76 -7.95 8.87
C THR A 13 -7.70 -6.44 8.78
N TYR A 14 -7.86 -5.77 9.92
CA TYR A 14 -7.71 -4.32 9.92
C TYR A 14 -6.31 -3.90 9.50
N ASP A 15 -5.31 -4.65 9.97
CA ASP A 15 -3.92 -4.34 9.61
C ASP A 15 -3.70 -4.40 8.11
N VAL A 16 -4.25 -5.43 7.46
CA VAL A 16 -4.13 -5.55 6.01
C VAL A 16 -4.83 -4.39 5.31
N ILE A 17 -6.00 -4.01 5.78
CA ILE A 17 -6.73 -2.88 5.21
C ILE A 17 -5.88 -1.61 5.32
N SER A 18 -5.23 -1.43 6.44
CA SER A 18 -4.37 -0.26 6.64
C SER A 18 -3.22 -0.25 5.65
N VAL A 19 -2.59 -1.40 5.41
CA VAL A 19 -1.50 -1.50 4.46
C VAL A 19 -2.00 -1.17 3.04
N VAL A 20 -3.17 -1.69 2.67
CA VAL A 20 -3.74 -1.40 1.36
C VAL A 20 -3.97 0.11 1.21
N TYR A 21 -4.53 0.74 2.23
CA TYR A 21 -4.76 2.18 2.19
C TYR A 21 -3.45 2.94 1.97
N HIS A 22 -2.44 2.61 2.76
CA HIS A 22 -1.16 3.32 2.65
C HIS A 22 -0.47 3.04 1.32
N ALA A 23 -0.62 1.83 0.78
CA ALA A 23 -0.02 1.50 -0.51
C ALA A 23 -0.67 2.28 -1.64
N LEU A 24 -2.00 2.39 -1.62
CA LEU A 24 -2.71 3.17 -2.62
C LEU A 24 -2.35 4.65 -2.53
N HIS A 25 -2.29 5.17 -1.31
CA HIS A 25 -1.89 6.55 -1.10
C HIS A 25 -0.45 6.78 -1.55
N GLY A 26 0.43 5.82 -1.27
CA GLY A 26 1.81 5.90 -1.72
C GLY A 26 1.93 5.95 -3.23
N ALA A 27 1.13 5.13 -3.93
CA ALA A 27 1.16 5.14 -5.38
C ALA A 27 0.73 6.50 -5.94
N GLU A 28 -0.26 7.14 -5.31
CA GLU A 28 -0.68 8.48 -5.73
C GLU A 28 0.40 9.52 -5.49
N THR A 29 1.09 9.40 -4.36
CA THR A 29 2.17 10.33 -4.04
C THR A 29 3.31 10.20 -5.06
N ILE A 30 3.64 8.96 -5.42
CA ILE A 30 4.70 8.75 -6.41
C ILE A 30 4.30 9.32 -7.77
N GLN A 31 3.02 9.30 -8.10
CA GLN A 31 2.57 9.90 -9.36
C GLN A 31 2.92 11.38 -9.40
N LYS A 32 2.79 12.08 -8.29
CA LYS A 32 3.17 13.49 -8.22
C LYS A 32 4.66 13.67 -8.46
N TYR A 33 5.46 12.77 -7.91
CA TYR A 33 6.92 12.83 -8.13
C TYR A 33 7.26 12.58 -9.59
N LEU A 34 6.56 11.66 -10.23
CA LEU A 34 6.76 11.42 -11.66
C LEU A 34 6.42 12.65 -12.48
N ASP A 35 5.35 13.34 -12.10
CA ASP A 35 4.96 14.55 -12.79
C ASP A 35 6.02 15.63 -12.66
N ASP A 36 6.74 15.65 -11.54
CA ASP A 36 7.82 16.62 -11.32
C ASP A 36 9.09 16.26 -12.07
N ALA A 37 9.33 14.98 -12.27
CA ALA A 37 10.59 14.48 -12.85
C ALA A 37 10.44 14.19 -14.33
N THR A 38 9.93 15.15 -15.10
CA THR A 38 9.58 14.92 -16.49
C THR A 38 10.78 14.72 -17.41
N THR A 39 11.94 15.23 -17.02
CA THR A 39 13.11 15.19 -17.90
C THR A 39 14.25 14.33 -17.38
N ASP A 40 14.07 13.69 -16.21
CA ASP A 40 15.12 12.89 -15.61
C ASP A 40 14.71 11.41 -15.69
N ASP A 41 15.26 10.73 -16.71
CA ASP A 41 14.84 9.35 -16.98
C ASP A 41 15.18 8.40 -15.84
N ASP A 42 16.31 8.58 -15.19
CA ASP A 42 16.72 7.70 -14.11
C ASP A 42 15.76 7.82 -12.93
N LEU A 43 15.40 9.05 -12.57
CA LEU A 43 14.44 9.26 -11.49
C LEU A 43 13.08 8.70 -11.85
N ARG A 44 12.65 8.94 -13.09
CA ARG A 44 11.35 8.43 -13.52
C ARG A 44 11.31 6.91 -13.44
N THR A 45 12.36 6.25 -13.89
CA THR A 45 12.42 4.79 -13.83
C THR A 45 12.33 4.31 -12.38
N TYR A 46 13.06 4.95 -11.49
CA TYR A 46 13.01 4.58 -10.09
C TYR A 46 11.61 4.76 -9.50
N PHE A 47 11.02 5.94 -9.73
CA PHE A 47 9.68 6.22 -9.22
C PHE A 47 8.65 5.25 -9.77
N GLN A 48 8.77 4.89 -11.06
CA GLN A 48 7.84 3.94 -11.65
C GLN A 48 7.93 2.58 -10.97
N GLN A 49 9.12 2.14 -10.66
CA GLN A 49 9.30 0.86 -9.97
C GLN A 49 8.71 0.90 -8.57
N VAL A 50 8.90 1.99 -7.87
CA VAL A 50 8.32 2.14 -6.52
C VAL A 50 6.80 2.16 -6.60
N GLN A 51 6.24 2.88 -7.57
CA GLN A 51 4.80 2.96 -7.73
C GLN A 51 4.20 1.59 -8.03
N GLN A 52 4.85 0.82 -8.90
CA GLN A 52 4.38 -0.52 -9.21
C GLN A 52 4.41 -1.43 -7.99
N GLY A 53 5.43 -1.27 -7.14
CA GLY A 53 5.49 -2.02 -5.90
C GLY A 53 4.33 -1.71 -4.98
N TYR A 54 3.99 -0.42 -4.85
CA TYR A 54 2.83 -0.03 -4.05
C TYR A 54 1.54 -0.61 -4.62
N ARG A 55 1.37 -0.56 -5.94
CA ARG A 55 0.15 -1.09 -6.55
C ARG A 55 0.05 -2.60 -6.37
N ARG A 56 1.18 -3.30 -6.48
CA ARG A 56 1.18 -4.74 -6.26
C ARG A 56 0.82 -5.07 -4.83
N ALA A 57 1.39 -4.33 -3.88
CA ALA A 57 1.07 -4.55 -2.47
C ALA A 57 -0.42 -4.33 -2.22
N ALA A 58 -1.00 -3.30 -2.82
CA ALA A 58 -2.42 -3.03 -2.65
C ALA A 58 -3.27 -4.15 -3.23
N GLU A 59 -2.91 -4.65 -4.41
CA GLU A 59 -3.68 -5.72 -5.02
C GLU A 59 -3.64 -6.99 -4.19
N MET A 60 -2.46 -7.36 -3.74
CA MET A 60 -2.31 -8.55 -2.90
C MET A 60 -3.09 -8.39 -1.60
N GLY A 61 -3.02 -7.21 -1.02
CA GLY A 61 -3.74 -6.95 0.22
C GLY A 61 -5.25 -7.03 0.05
N LYS A 62 -5.76 -6.50 -1.06
CA LYS A 62 -7.20 -6.57 -1.32
C LYS A 62 -7.67 -8.02 -1.41
N GLN A 63 -6.89 -8.87 -2.06
CA GLN A 63 -7.24 -10.27 -2.15
C GLN A 63 -7.27 -10.94 -0.78
N LEU A 64 -6.31 -10.59 0.06
CA LEU A 64 -6.28 -11.13 1.42
C LEU A 64 -7.48 -10.65 2.23
N VAL A 65 -7.87 -9.39 2.07
CA VAL A 65 -9.06 -8.87 2.78
C VAL A 65 -10.30 -9.66 2.38
N VAL A 66 -10.48 -9.88 1.08
CA VAL A 66 -11.64 -10.62 0.60
C VAL A 66 -11.66 -12.04 1.20
N GLN A 67 -10.53 -12.72 1.19
CA GLN A 67 -10.44 -14.06 1.74
C GLN A 67 -10.80 -14.09 3.22
N ARG A 68 -10.28 -13.13 3.96
CA ARG A 68 -10.51 -13.11 5.40
C ARG A 68 -11.97 -12.83 5.72
N ILE A 69 -12.58 -11.91 4.98
CA ILE A 69 -13.99 -11.59 5.19
C ILE A 69 -14.86 -12.82 4.89
N GLU A 70 -14.53 -13.52 3.82
CA GLU A 70 -15.30 -14.72 3.45
C GLU A 70 -15.20 -15.80 4.51
N HIS A 71 -14.07 -15.88 5.21
CA HIS A 71 -13.86 -16.91 6.20
C HIS A 71 -14.34 -16.55 7.58
N GLU A 72 -14.72 -15.30 7.78
CA GLU A 72 -15.04 -14.82 9.12
C GLU A 72 -16.52 -14.92 9.46
N HIS A 73 -17.33 -15.46 8.58
CA HIS A 73 -18.70 -15.76 8.99
C HIS A 73 -19.02 -17.21 9.05
#